data_8c0b6be7e7f2fed5b4233512dc101c7c
#
_entry.id   8c0b6be7e7f2fed5b4233512dc101c7c
#
_cell.length_a   1.000
_cell.length_b   1.000
_cell.length_c   1.000
_cell.angle_alpha   90.00
_cell.angle_beta   90.00
_cell.angle_gamma   90.00
#
_symmetry.space_group_name_H-M   'P 1'
#
loop_
_entity.id
_entity.type
_entity.pdbx_description
1 polymer ?
#
loop_
_entity_poly.entity_id
_entity_poly.type
_entity_poly.pdbx_seq_one_letter_code
_entity_poly.pdbx_strand_id
1 'polypeptide(L)'
;MPQDIVREQMDYDVVIVGAGPAGLSAAIRLKQLDANLSVVVLEKGSEVGAHIISGAVLDPSGLDALMPDWRTRGAPIHTEVKEDNFYLLGPAGQIRIPNWPMPPLMSNHGNYIVSMANVCRWMAGQAEALG
;
A
#
# COMPACT_ATOMS: atom_id res chain seq x y z
N MET A 1 14.28 -42.24 -10.10
CA MET A 1 13.57 -41.69 -11.26
C MET A 1 12.94 -40.37 -10.81
N PRO A 2 13.16 -39.26 -11.49
CA PRO A 2 12.44 -38.04 -11.17
C PRO A 2 10.95 -38.27 -11.44
N GLN A 3 10.12 -38.08 -10.44
CA GLN A 3 8.68 -38.09 -10.63
C GLN A 3 8.34 -36.86 -11.48
N ASP A 4 7.69 -37.09 -12.63
CA ASP A 4 7.09 -35.99 -13.40
C ASP A 4 5.98 -35.38 -12.56
N ILE A 5 6.30 -34.24 -11.95
CA ILE A 5 5.33 -33.45 -11.21
C ILE A 5 4.41 -32.80 -12.25
N VAL A 6 3.20 -33.28 -12.37
CA VAL A 6 2.16 -32.62 -13.16
C VAL A 6 1.85 -31.28 -12.50
N ARG A 7 2.23 -30.19 -13.16
CA ARG A 7 1.95 -28.82 -12.69
C ARG A 7 0.63 -28.36 -13.30
N GLU A 8 -0.23 -27.82 -12.47
CA GLU A 8 -1.41 -27.09 -12.94
C GLU A 8 -0.97 -25.85 -13.71
N GLN A 9 -1.61 -25.60 -14.84
CA GLN A 9 -1.38 -24.40 -15.65
C GLN A 9 -2.68 -23.63 -15.77
N MET A 10 -2.61 -22.35 -15.52
CA MET A 10 -3.71 -21.41 -15.71
C MET A 10 -3.19 -20.23 -16.53
N ASP A 11 -3.98 -19.78 -17.48
CA ASP A 11 -3.64 -18.66 -18.36
C ASP A 11 -4.35 -17.40 -17.89
N TYR A 12 -3.60 -16.30 -17.78
CA TYR A 12 -4.08 -14.97 -17.44
C TYR A 12 -3.48 -13.94 -18.41
N ASP A 13 -4.23 -12.87 -18.67
CA ASP A 13 -3.72 -11.75 -19.46
C ASP A 13 -2.60 -11.01 -18.73
N VAL A 14 -2.72 -10.87 -17.39
CA VAL A 14 -1.73 -10.20 -16.57
C VAL A 14 -1.47 -10.98 -15.28
N VAL A 15 -0.19 -11.23 -14.99
CA VAL A 15 0.29 -11.80 -13.72
C VAL A 15 1.09 -10.76 -12.98
N ILE A 16 0.66 -10.41 -11.77
CA ILE A 16 1.35 -9.47 -10.88
C ILE A 16 1.98 -10.26 -9.74
N VAL A 17 3.28 -10.08 -9.51
CA VAL A 17 4.00 -10.73 -8.42
C VAL A 17 4.18 -9.76 -7.27
N GLY A 18 3.51 -10.05 -6.16
CA GLY A 18 3.50 -9.28 -4.91
C GLY A 18 2.24 -8.45 -4.72
N ALA A 19 1.52 -8.72 -3.61
CA ALA A 19 0.32 -8.00 -3.19
C ALA A 19 0.66 -6.84 -2.23
N GLY A 20 1.73 -6.11 -2.54
CA GLY A 20 2.04 -4.83 -1.88
C GLY A 20 1.24 -3.67 -2.49
N PRO A 21 1.44 -2.43 -1.99
CA PRO A 21 0.71 -1.25 -2.48
C PRO A 21 0.80 -1.08 -4.00
N ALA A 22 1.99 -1.28 -4.58
CA ALA A 22 2.21 -1.13 -6.02
C ALA A 22 1.47 -2.18 -6.84
N GLY A 23 1.59 -3.47 -6.47
CA GLY A 23 0.92 -4.56 -7.18
C GLY A 23 -0.60 -4.46 -7.11
N LEU A 24 -1.14 -4.16 -5.94
CA LEU A 24 -2.58 -3.97 -5.75
C LEU A 24 -3.11 -2.74 -6.50
N SER A 25 -2.35 -1.63 -6.51
CA SER A 25 -2.71 -0.46 -7.30
C SER A 25 -2.74 -0.76 -8.79
N ALA A 26 -1.77 -1.53 -9.30
CA ALA A 26 -1.74 -1.97 -10.68
C ALA A 26 -2.94 -2.86 -11.02
N ALA A 27 -3.25 -3.86 -10.18
CA ALA A 27 -4.39 -4.75 -10.36
C ALA A 27 -5.72 -3.96 -10.42
N ILE A 28 -5.96 -3.10 -9.44
CA ILE A 28 -7.16 -2.26 -9.38
C ILE A 28 -7.25 -1.39 -10.64
N ARG A 29 -6.14 -0.73 -11.02
CA ARG A 29 -6.16 0.16 -12.18
C ARG A 29 -6.39 -0.56 -13.49
N LEU A 30 -5.81 -1.73 -13.69
CA LEU A 30 -6.04 -2.57 -14.87
C LEU A 30 -7.52 -2.93 -15.00
N LYS A 31 -8.14 -3.40 -13.93
CA LYS A 31 -9.56 -3.76 -13.91
C LYS A 31 -10.49 -2.56 -14.09
N GLN A 32 -10.08 -1.37 -13.65
CA GLN A 32 -10.82 -0.11 -13.91
C GLN A 32 -10.76 0.29 -15.38
N LEU A 33 -9.64 0.01 -16.07
CA LEU A 33 -9.44 0.35 -17.48
C LEU A 33 -10.13 -0.65 -18.41
N ASP A 34 -10.07 -1.93 -18.06
CA ASP A 34 -10.74 -2.99 -18.80
C ASP A 34 -11.17 -4.11 -17.85
N ALA A 35 -12.48 -4.18 -17.61
CA ALA A 35 -13.08 -5.18 -16.73
C ALA A 35 -12.96 -6.63 -17.25
N ASN A 36 -12.68 -6.81 -18.55
CA ASN A 36 -12.57 -8.15 -19.18
C ASN A 36 -11.18 -8.76 -19.02
N LEU A 37 -10.16 -7.97 -18.64
CA LEU A 37 -8.83 -8.50 -18.40
C LEU A 37 -8.86 -9.53 -17.26
N SER A 38 -8.28 -10.69 -17.50
CA SER A 38 -8.00 -11.68 -16.45
C SER A 38 -6.68 -11.30 -15.76
N VAL A 39 -6.78 -10.89 -14.50
CA VAL A 39 -5.63 -10.43 -13.71
C VAL A 39 -5.48 -11.33 -12.49
N VAL A 40 -4.26 -11.85 -12.27
CA VAL A 40 -3.94 -12.60 -11.05
C VAL A 40 -2.81 -11.89 -10.30
N VAL A 41 -2.95 -11.81 -8.98
CA VAL A 41 -1.91 -11.31 -8.08
C VAL A 41 -1.38 -12.48 -7.26
N LEU A 42 -0.08 -12.74 -7.33
CA LEU A 42 0.60 -13.79 -6.58
C LEU A 42 1.30 -13.17 -5.37
N GLU A 43 0.98 -13.66 -4.18
CA GLU A 43 1.61 -13.24 -2.93
C GLU A 43 2.31 -14.45 -2.29
N LYS A 44 3.59 -14.27 -1.90
CA LYS A 44 4.36 -15.33 -1.23
C LYS A 44 4.01 -15.49 0.24
N GLY A 45 3.45 -14.45 0.86
CA GLY A 45 3.01 -14.48 2.26
C GLY A 45 1.77 -15.37 2.43
N SER A 46 1.51 -15.79 3.65
CA SER A 46 0.30 -16.56 3.98
C SER A 46 -0.98 -15.75 3.77
N GLU A 47 -0.87 -14.44 3.80
CA GLU A 47 -1.95 -13.48 3.54
C GLU A 47 -1.35 -12.15 3.06
N VAL A 48 -2.16 -11.33 2.43
CA VAL A 48 -1.74 -9.97 2.02
C VAL A 48 -1.37 -9.15 3.26
N GLY A 49 -0.22 -8.52 3.21
CA GLY A 49 0.30 -7.70 4.31
C GLY A 49 1.10 -8.44 5.38
N ALA A 50 1.22 -9.79 5.32
CA ALA A 50 1.94 -10.58 6.32
C ALA A 50 3.42 -10.19 6.48
N HIS A 51 4.06 -9.74 5.41
CA HIS A 51 5.47 -9.33 5.39
C HIS A 51 5.68 -7.81 5.39
N ILE A 52 4.62 -7.03 5.52
CA ILE A 52 4.69 -5.57 5.54
C ILE A 52 4.92 -5.10 6.98
N ILE A 53 6.01 -4.36 7.20
CA ILE A 53 6.26 -3.72 8.49
C ILE A 53 5.18 -2.67 8.73
N SER A 54 4.53 -2.77 9.90
CA SER A 54 3.49 -1.84 10.32
C SER A 54 4.09 -0.49 10.75
N GLY A 55 3.28 0.57 10.60
CA GLY A 55 3.63 1.93 10.97
C GLY A 55 4.26 2.69 9.81
N ALA A 56 3.41 3.30 9.01
CA ALA A 56 3.82 4.14 7.90
C ALA A 56 3.09 5.49 7.95
N VAL A 57 3.70 6.50 7.37
CA VAL A 57 3.02 7.76 7.02
C VAL A 57 2.64 7.66 5.56
N LEU A 58 1.35 7.73 5.28
CA LEU A 58 0.77 7.61 3.95
C LEU A 58 0.41 8.99 3.41
N ASP A 59 0.96 9.34 2.24
CA ASP A 59 0.44 10.41 1.40
C ASP A 59 -0.79 9.90 0.65
N PRO A 60 -1.99 10.48 0.85
CA PRO A 60 -3.22 9.97 0.25
C PRO A 60 -3.36 10.27 -1.24
N SER A 61 -2.48 11.07 -1.84
CA SER A 61 -2.60 11.51 -3.23
C SER A 61 -2.70 10.35 -4.24
N GLY A 62 -1.95 9.28 -3.99
CA GLY A 62 -2.03 8.07 -4.81
C GLY A 62 -3.40 7.37 -4.71
N LEU A 63 -3.98 7.30 -3.53
CA LEU A 63 -5.33 6.76 -3.33
C LEU A 63 -6.41 7.69 -3.89
N ASP A 64 -6.25 9.00 -3.73
CA ASP A 64 -7.17 9.98 -4.30
C ASP A 64 -7.22 9.88 -5.84
N ALA A 65 -6.09 9.56 -6.48
CA ALA A 65 -6.02 9.33 -7.91
C ALA A 65 -6.59 7.97 -8.35
N LEU A 66 -6.36 6.91 -7.57
CA LEU A 66 -6.78 5.55 -7.89
C LEU A 66 -8.26 5.29 -7.57
N MET A 67 -8.68 5.70 -6.39
CA MET A 67 -10.03 5.51 -5.83
C MET A 67 -10.45 6.76 -5.04
N PRO A 68 -10.98 7.81 -5.70
CA PRO A 68 -11.32 9.07 -5.03
C PRO A 68 -12.30 8.93 -3.86
N ASP A 69 -13.08 7.86 -3.86
CA ASP A 69 -14.08 7.53 -2.86
C ASP A 69 -13.58 6.59 -1.74
N TRP A 70 -12.26 6.38 -1.60
CA TRP A 70 -11.68 5.47 -0.61
C TRP A 70 -12.15 5.76 0.83
N ARG A 71 -12.41 7.04 1.15
CA ARG A 71 -12.90 7.46 2.48
C ARG A 71 -14.27 6.86 2.82
N THR A 72 -15.14 6.71 1.82
CA THR A 72 -16.48 6.13 1.99
C THR A 72 -16.52 4.63 1.83
N ARG A 73 -15.44 4.03 1.30
CA ARG A 73 -15.29 2.58 1.12
C ARG A 73 -14.72 1.86 2.36
N GLY A 74 -14.63 2.55 3.50
CA GLY A 74 -14.13 1.94 4.74
C GLY A 74 -12.63 1.66 4.74
N ALA A 75 -11.82 2.46 4.04
CA ALA A 75 -10.37 2.36 4.12
C ALA A 75 -9.88 2.54 5.56
N PRO A 76 -8.94 1.73 6.06
CA PRO A 76 -8.43 1.81 7.43
C PRO A 76 -7.41 2.95 7.60
N ILE A 77 -7.82 4.17 7.22
CA ILE A 77 -6.99 5.38 7.19
C ILE A 77 -7.75 6.46 7.97
N HIS A 78 -7.46 6.56 9.27
CA HIS A 78 -8.24 7.40 10.17
C HIS A 78 -7.42 8.44 10.94
N THR A 79 -6.09 8.23 11.05
CA THR A 79 -5.22 9.05 11.90
C THR A 79 -4.43 10.03 11.05
N GLU A 80 -4.91 11.25 10.96
CA GLU A 80 -4.21 12.35 10.29
C GLU A 80 -2.99 12.80 11.09
N VAL A 81 -1.90 13.13 10.40
CA VAL A 81 -0.70 13.72 11.02
C VAL A 81 -1.04 15.15 11.47
N LYS A 82 -1.00 15.37 12.79
CA LYS A 82 -1.27 16.69 13.40
C LYS A 82 0.00 17.49 13.68
N GLU A 83 1.09 16.76 14.00
CA GLU A 83 2.37 17.36 14.32
C GLU A 83 3.50 16.59 13.67
N ASP A 84 4.49 17.32 13.20
CA ASP A 84 5.70 16.79 12.59
C ASP A 84 6.90 17.48 13.26
N ASN A 85 7.77 16.70 13.91
CA ASN A 85 8.84 17.23 14.72
C ASN A 85 10.17 16.53 14.40
N PHE A 86 11.21 17.31 14.15
CA PHE A 86 12.57 16.83 13.95
C PHE A 86 13.41 17.04 15.19
N TYR A 87 14.12 16.01 15.62
CA TYR A 87 15.05 16.05 16.74
C TYR A 87 16.42 15.52 16.33
N LEU A 88 17.47 16.27 16.69
CA LEU A 88 18.83 15.75 16.68
C LEU A 88 19.09 15.14 18.05
N LEU A 89 19.39 13.82 18.07
CA LEU A 89 19.67 13.09 19.30
C LEU A 89 21.19 13.00 19.53
N GLY A 90 21.61 13.20 20.76
CA GLY A 90 23.00 13.06 21.19
C GLY A 90 23.12 12.41 22.57
N PRO A 91 24.36 12.06 23.02
CA PRO A 91 24.56 11.40 24.31
C PRO A 91 24.06 12.21 25.51
N ALA A 92 24.01 13.54 25.38
CA ALA A 92 23.60 14.47 26.45
C ALA A 92 22.14 14.94 26.36
N GLY A 93 21.35 14.45 25.36
CA GLY A 93 19.96 14.87 25.20
C GLY A 93 19.54 15.03 23.74
N GLN A 94 18.52 15.87 23.52
CA GLN A 94 17.95 16.12 22.20
C GLN A 94 17.81 17.63 21.94
N ILE A 95 17.92 18.01 20.66
CA ILE A 95 17.67 19.37 20.19
C ILE A 95 16.59 19.28 19.11
N ARG A 96 15.50 20.05 19.26
CA ARG A 96 14.47 20.17 18.23
C ARG A 96 14.97 21.10 17.13
N ILE A 97 14.91 20.62 15.88
CA ILE A 97 15.22 21.40 14.69
C ILE A 97 13.90 21.98 14.16
N PRO A 98 13.83 23.28 13.84
CA PRO A 98 12.64 23.88 13.22
C PRO A 98 12.34 23.25 11.86
N ASN A 99 11.05 23.09 11.54
CA ASN A 99 10.63 22.43 10.28
C ASN A 99 10.76 23.34 9.04
N TRP A 100 10.75 24.67 9.23
CA TRP A 100 10.74 25.64 8.13
C TRP A 100 11.93 25.56 7.14
N PRO A 101 13.16 25.15 7.53
CA PRO A 101 14.26 24.98 6.57
C PRO A 101 14.29 23.60 5.92
N MET A 102 13.36 22.68 6.28
CA MET A 102 13.33 21.33 5.76
C MET A 102 12.73 21.28 4.36
N PRO A 103 13.21 20.36 3.48
CA PRO A 103 12.62 20.15 2.17
C PRO A 103 11.13 19.83 2.25
N PRO A 104 10.30 20.26 1.28
CA PRO A 104 8.86 19.99 1.27
C PRO A 104 8.50 18.49 1.38
N LEU A 105 9.34 17.60 0.83
CA LEU A 105 9.18 16.15 0.92
C LEU A 105 9.29 15.60 2.36
N MET A 106 9.82 16.36 3.29
CA MET A 106 9.90 16.00 4.71
C MET A 106 8.69 16.52 5.51
N SER A 107 7.76 17.23 4.87
CA SER A 107 6.52 17.67 5.51
C SER A 107 5.46 16.58 5.38
N ASN A 108 4.92 16.16 6.52
CA ASN A 108 3.85 15.16 6.58
C ASN A 108 2.46 15.79 6.81
N HIS A 109 2.33 17.08 6.62
CA HIS A 109 1.05 17.77 6.77
C HIS A 109 0.05 17.29 5.73
N GLY A 110 -1.13 16.84 6.18
CA GLY A 110 -2.17 16.23 5.32
C GLY A 110 -1.99 14.75 5.05
N ASN A 111 -0.91 14.14 5.54
CA ASN A 111 -0.68 12.70 5.47
C ASN A 111 -1.34 11.97 6.64
N TYR A 112 -1.38 10.64 6.57
CA TYR A 112 -2.02 9.78 7.57
C TYR A 112 -1.05 8.76 8.15
N ILE A 113 -1.15 8.53 9.46
CA ILE A 113 -0.45 7.43 10.13
C ILE A 113 -1.29 6.17 9.95
N VAL A 114 -0.72 5.14 9.33
CA VAL A 114 -1.45 3.93 8.97
C VAL A 114 -0.68 2.65 9.32
N SER A 115 -1.41 1.56 9.46
CA SER A 115 -0.85 0.22 9.27
C SER A 115 -0.90 -0.11 7.79
N MET A 116 0.25 -0.10 7.12
CA MET A 116 0.31 -0.39 5.68
C MET A 116 -0.18 -1.82 5.36
N ALA A 117 0.01 -2.77 6.26
CA ALA A 117 -0.53 -4.12 6.13
C ALA A 117 -2.07 -4.10 6.05
N ASN A 118 -2.73 -3.32 6.90
CA ASN A 118 -4.19 -3.19 6.88
C ASN A 118 -4.69 -2.48 5.63
N VAL A 119 -3.96 -1.46 5.17
CA VAL A 119 -4.29 -0.77 3.91
C VAL A 119 -4.19 -1.74 2.74
N CYS A 120 -3.14 -2.57 2.66
CA CYS A 120 -3.00 -3.58 1.61
C CYS A 120 -4.11 -4.64 1.67
N ARG A 121 -4.48 -5.13 2.86
CA ARG A 121 -5.61 -6.08 2.98
C ARG A 121 -6.91 -5.47 2.47
N TRP A 122 -7.17 -4.22 2.82
CA TRP A 122 -8.34 -3.51 2.32
C TRP A 122 -8.28 -3.33 0.79
N MET A 123 -7.12 -2.94 0.24
CA MET A 123 -6.93 -2.83 -1.21
C MET A 123 -7.12 -4.16 -1.94
N ALA A 124 -6.66 -5.27 -1.34
CA ALA A 124 -6.89 -6.61 -1.89
C ALA A 124 -8.38 -6.92 -2.00
N GLY A 125 -9.17 -6.62 -0.97
CA GLY A 125 -10.63 -6.76 -1.04
C GLY A 125 -11.26 -5.87 -2.11
N GLN A 126 -10.73 -4.67 -2.36
CA GLN A 126 -11.19 -3.80 -3.46
C GLN A 126 -10.83 -4.40 -4.83
N ALA A 127 -9.63 -5.00 -4.97
CA ALA A 127 -9.22 -5.66 -6.19
C ALA A 127 -10.09 -6.91 -6.48
N GLU A 128 -10.34 -7.76 -5.48
CA GLU A 128 -11.21 -8.93 -5.60
C GLU A 128 -12.64 -8.55 -6.00
N ALA A 129 -13.16 -7.45 -5.52
CA ALA A 129 -14.49 -6.96 -5.89
C ALA A 129 -14.59 -6.52 -7.36
N LEU A 130 -13.46 -6.30 -8.03
CA LEU A 130 -13.41 -5.98 -9.46
C LEU A 130 -13.27 -7.22 -10.36
N GLY A 131 -13.03 -8.39 -9.81
CA GLY A 131 -12.93 -9.68 -10.50
C GLY A 131 -11.48 -10.11 -10.70
#